data_fbc8ade2aafa08ca365d11dc3268ce2f
#
_entry.id   fbc8ade2aafa08ca365d11dc3268ce2f
#
_cell.length_a   1.000
_cell.length_b   1.000
_cell.length_c   1.000
_cell.angle_alpha   90.00
_cell.angle_beta   90.00
_cell.angle_gamma   90.00
#
_symmetry.space_group_name_H-M   'P 1'
#
loop_
_entity.id
_entity.type
_entity.pdbx_description
1 polymer ?
#
loop_
_entity_poly.entity_id
_entity_poly.type
_entity_poly.pdbx_seq_one_letter_code
_entity_poly.pdbx_strand_id
1 'polypeptide(L)'
;MPVSAVNTFRLRSGVTAEQFERFSADLDRPTCLAFDVVLGFEVYLADDEDGANTDVVEIMMVASWPEWERVRDSAPELKPVVQRFDELVEPGSVTTLMTRKSPLPQEI
;
A
#
# COMPACT_ATOMS: atom_id res chain seq x y z
N MET A 1 14.72 -8.91 -10.20
CA MET A 1 13.75 -8.04 -10.89
C MET A 1 12.84 -7.38 -9.90
N PRO A 2 12.74 -6.06 -9.90
CA PRO A 2 11.75 -5.39 -9.07
C PRO A 2 10.33 -5.78 -9.48
N VAL A 3 9.45 -5.85 -8.50
CA VAL A 3 8.03 -6.07 -8.73
C VAL A 3 7.24 -4.93 -8.10
N SER A 4 6.11 -4.61 -8.68
CA SER A 4 5.20 -3.62 -8.15
C SER A 4 3.91 -4.32 -7.74
N ALA A 5 3.62 -4.33 -6.46
CA ALA A 5 2.37 -4.86 -5.94
C ALA A 5 1.33 -3.74 -5.98
N VAL A 6 0.25 -3.98 -6.70
CA VAL A 6 -0.87 -3.03 -6.77
C VAL A 6 -1.96 -3.55 -5.85
N ASN A 7 -2.19 -2.84 -4.77
CA ASN A 7 -3.22 -3.19 -3.80
C ASN A 7 -4.40 -2.24 -3.96
N THR A 8 -5.60 -2.80 -3.95
CA THR A 8 -6.81 -1.98 -3.91
C THR A 8 -7.65 -2.44 -2.71
N PHE A 9 -8.25 -1.48 -2.03
CA PHE A 9 -9.09 -1.80 -0.89
C PHE A 9 -10.03 -0.64 -0.61
N ARG A 10 -11.00 -0.89 0.26
CA ARG A 10 -12.00 0.09 0.66
C ARG A 10 -11.81 0.46 2.13
N LEU A 11 -12.04 1.71 2.46
CA LEU A 11 -12.01 2.15 3.85
C LEU A 11 -13.29 1.69 4.56
N ARG A 12 -13.19 1.47 5.87
CA ARG A 12 -14.37 1.13 6.67
C ARG A 12 -15.38 2.26 6.64
N SER A 13 -16.64 1.91 6.84
CA SER A 13 -17.70 2.90 6.98
C SER A 13 -17.35 3.88 8.11
N GLY A 14 -17.48 5.16 7.83
CA GLY A 14 -17.16 6.20 8.81
C GLY A 14 -15.70 6.65 8.82
N VAL A 15 -14.81 5.94 8.13
CA VAL A 15 -13.41 6.36 8.01
C VAL A 15 -13.30 7.32 6.83
N THR A 16 -12.70 8.50 7.08
CA THR A 16 -12.54 9.51 6.04
C THR A 16 -11.25 9.28 5.26
N ALA A 17 -11.23 9.81 4.03
CA ALA A 17 -10.02 9.80 3.22
C ALA A 17 -8.87 10.48 3.96
N GLU A 18 -9.14 11.59 4.66
CA GLU A 18 -8.11 12.31 5.41
C GLU A 18 -7.51 11.48 6.52
N GLN A 19 -8.32 10.69 7.22
CA GLN A 19 -7.79 9.80 8.26
C GLN A 19 -6.82 8.79 7.68
N PHE A 20 -7.16 8.21 6.54
CA PHE A 20 -6.26 7.26 5.89
C PHE A 20 -5.01 7.96 5.36
N GLU A 21 -5.16 9.13 4.77
CA GLU A 21 -4.00 9.88 4.25
C GLU A 21 -3.01 10.22 5.35
N ARG A 22 -3.49 10.60 6.54
CA ARG A 22 -2.61 10.86 7.68
C ARG A 22 -1.88 9.61 8.11
N PHE A 23 -2.57 8.50 8.22
CA PHE A 23 -1.94 7.22 8.54
C PHE A 23 -0.87 6.88 7.51
N SER A 24 -1.20 7.02 6.24
CA SER A 24 -0.27 6.69 5.15
C SER A 24 0.96 7.58 5.17
N ALA A 25 0.77 8.89 5.33
CA ALA A 25 1.87 9.86 5.29
C ALA A 25 2.74 9.83 6.54
N ASP A 26 2.12 9.61 7.71
CA ASP A 26 2.82 9.74 8.97
C ASP A 26 3.40 8.43 9.48
N LEU A 27 2.83 7.30 9.08
CA LEU A 27 3.24 6.01 9.62
C LEU A 27 3.56 4.98 8.53
N ASP A 28 2.61 4.68 7.64
CA ASP A 28 2.74 3.55 6.72
C ASP A 28 3.89 3.72 5.75
N ARG A 29 3.85 4.78 4.94
CA ARG A 29 4.90 5.00 3.94
C ARG A 29 6.28 5.22 4.53
N PRO A 30 6.46 6.08 5.56
CA PRO A 30 7.79 6.26 6.14
C PRO A 30 8.36 4.97 6.71
N THR A 31 7.53 4.17 7.38
CA THR A 31 7.99 2.91 7.97
C THR A 31 8.41 1.92 6.89
N CYS A 32 7.57 1.73 5.86
CA CYS A 32 7.89 0.80 4.78
C CYS A 32 9.10 1.25 3.97
N LEU A 33 9.18 2.55 3.66
CA LEU A 33 10.28 3.08 2.84
C LEU A 33 11.63 3.08 3.57
N ALA A 34 11.63 2.87 4.87
CA ALA A 34 12.87 2.75 5.63
C ALA A 34 13.59 1.41 5.39
N PHE A 35 12.89 0.41 4.83
CA PHE A 35 13.51 -0.87 4.50
C PHE A 35 14.10 -0.80 3.08
N ASP A 36 15.35 -1.24 2.94
CA ASP A 36 16.07 -1.16 1.66
C ASP A 36 15.36 -1.90 0.52
N VAL A 37 14.61 -2.94 0.84
CA VAL A 37 13.90 -3.73 -0.17
C VAL A 37 12.74 -2.95 -0.80
N VAL A 38 12.22 -1.93 -0.12
CA VAL A 38 11.12 -1.12 -0.64
C VAL A 38 11.69 0.03 -1.45
N LEU A 39 11.47 0.01 -2.76
CA LEU A 39 12.01 0.98 -3.70
C LEU A 39 11.08 2.16 -3.94
N GLY A 40 9.79 1.99 -3.70
CA GLY A 40 8.81 3.05 -3.88
C GLY A 40 7.48 2.65 -3.28
N PHE A 41 6.68 3.64 -2.91
CA PHE A 41 5.37 3.42 -2.32
C PHE A 41 4.50 4.63 -2.65
N GLU A 42 3.50 4.42 -3.49
CA GLU A 42 2.57 5.47 -3.93
C GLU A 42 1.16 5.10 -3.51
N VAL A 43 0.38 6.11 -3.18
CA VAL A 43 -0.99 5.94 -2.70
C VAL A 43 -1.91 6.87 -3.47
N TYR A 44 -3.00 6.34 -3.97
CA TYR A 44 -4.02 7.08 -4.71
C TYR A 44 -5.38 6.83 -4.07
N LEU A 45 -6.20 7.85 -4.03
CA LEU A 45 -7.54 7.75 -3.46
C LEU A 45 -8.57 7.95 -4.57
N ALA A 46 -9.58 7.08 -4.58
CA ALA A 46 -10.70 7.18 -5.51
C ALA A 46 -11.97 7.42 -4.71
N ASP A 47 -12.37 8.68 -4.64
CA ASP A 47 -13.59 9.07 -3.93
C ASP A 47 -14.79 8.95 -4.87
N ASP A 48 -15.93 8.49 -4.34
CA ASP A 48 -17.14 8.53 -5.13
C ASP A 48 -17.69 9.96 -5.17
N GLU A 49 -18.70 10.19 -6.01
CA GLU A 49 -19.26 11.52 -6.23
C GLU A 49 -19.77 12.17 -4.94
N ASP A 50 -20.29 11.36 -4.03
CA ASP A 50 -20.86 11.85 -2.77
C ASP A 50 -19.82 11.97 -1.67
N GLY A 51 -18.61 11.46 -1.91
CA GLY A 51 -17.57 11.41 -0.88
C GLY A 51 -17.90 10.46 0.25
N ALA A 52 -18.91 9.61 0.10
CA ALA A 52 -19.35 8.71 1.14
C ALA A 52 -18.46 7.46 1.26
N ASN A 53 -17.83 7.07 0.17
CA ASN A 53 -16.95 5.92 0.13
C ASN A 53 -15.64 6.29 -0.58
N THR A 54 -14.55 5.74 -0.08
CA THR A 54 -13.24 5.95 -0.68
C THR A 54 -12.59 4.59 -0.90
N ASP A 55 -12.16 4.36 -2.14
CA ASP A 55 -11.31 3.24 -2.47
C ASP A 55 -9.87 3.73 -2.52
N VAL A 56 -8.95 2.87 -2.11
CA VAL A 56 -7.53 3.22 -2.08
C VAL A 56 -6.80 2.31 -3.06
N VAL A 57 -5.87 2.89 -3.80
CA VAL A 57 -4.94 2.15 -4.64
C VAL A 57 -3.54 2.44 -4.13
N GLU A 58 -2.82 1.39 -3.76
CA GLU A 58 -1.42 1.50 -3.33
C GLU A 58 -0.54 0.75 -4.31
N ILE A 59 0.56 1.36 -4.70
CA ILE A 59 1.55 0.72 -5.56
C ILE A 59 2.86 0.70 -4.79
N MET A 60 3.28 -0.49 -4.38
CA MET A 60 4.55 -0.66 -3.67
C MET A 60 5.52 -1.40 -4.58
N MET A 61 6.63 -0.74 -4.92
CA MET A 61 7.70 -1.38 -5.69
C MET A 61 8.75 -1.91 -4.73
N VAL A 62 9.07 -3.20 -4.88
CA VAL A 62 10.08 -3.85 -4.05
C VAL A 62 11.11 -4.52 -4.93
N ALA A 63 12.35 -4.60 -4.43
CA ALA A 63 13.44 -5.23 -5.17
C ALA A 63 13.25 -6.74 -5.29
N SER A 64 12.64 -7.35 -4.26
CA SER A 64 12.37 -8.78 -4.20
C SER A 64 11.14 -9.02 -3.35
N TRP A 65 10.14 -9.70 -3.91
CA TRP A 65 8.93 -9.99 -3.16
C TRP A 65 9.17 -10.96 -1.99
N PRO A 66 9.89 -12.07 -2.17
CA PRO A 66 10.16 -12.95 -1.03
C PRO A 66 10.90 -12.26 0.12
N GLU A 67 11.81 -11.33 -0.21
CA GLU A 67 12.51 -10.58 0.82
C GLU A 67 11.56 -9.62 1.54
N TRP A 68 10.67 -8.95 0.81
CA TRP A 68 9.67 -8.09 1.43
C TRP A 68 8.76 -8.90 2.36
N GLU A 69 8.33 -10.09 1.93
CA GLU A 69 7.50 -10.95 2.78
C GLU A 69 8.19 -11.29 4.09
N ARG A 70 9.49 -11.59 4.04
CA ARG A 70 10.25 -11.87 5.27
C ARG A 70 10.27 -10.67 6.20
N VAL A 71 10.50 -9.48 5.65
CA VAL A 71 10.50 -8.24 6.44
C VAL A 71 9.11 -7.98 7.02
N ARG A 72 8.09 -8.05 6.18
CA ARG A 72 6.70 -7.79 6.59
C ARG A 72 6.29 -8.71 7.74
N ASP A 73 6.67 -9.97 7.68
CA ASP A 73 6.23 -10.97 8.63
C ASP A 73 7.06 -10.98 9.93
N SER A 74 8.21 -10.34 9.94
CA SER A 74 9.13 -10.42 11.08
C SER A 74 9.52 -9.07 11.69
N ALA A 75 9.40 -7.97 10.97
CA ALA A 75 9.87 -6.68 11.48
C ALA A 75 8.90 -6.12 12.52
N PRO A 76 9.35 -5.89 13.77
CA PRO A 76 8.47 -5.36 14.80
C PRO A 76 7.98 -3.94 14.50
N GLU A 77 8.72 -3.19 13.70
CA GLU A 77 8.35 -1.84 13.30
C GLU A 77 7.04 -1.79 12.53
N LEU A 78 6.67 -2.90 11.87
CA LEU A 78 5.45 -2.96 11.08
C LEU A 78 4.21 -3.34 11.88
N LYS A 79 4.36 -3.76 13.14
CA LYS A 79 3.20 -4.12 13.96
C LYS A 79 2.20 -2.99 14.12
N PRO A 80 2.63 -1.76 14.51
CA PRO A 80 1.66 -0.66 14.61
C PRO A 80 1.07 -0.27 13.25
N VAL A 81 1.82 -0.45 12.17
CA VAL A 81 1.31 -0.18 10.82
C VAL A 81 0.17 -1.13 10.50
N VAL A 82 0.37 -2.43 10.69
CA VAL A 82 -0.65 -3.45 10.41
C VAL A 82 -1.87 -3.22 11.30
N GLN A 83 -1.66 -2.94 12.59
CA GLN A 83 -2.74 -2.71 13.52
C GLN A 83 -3.61 -1.52 13.09
N ARG A 84 -2.98 -0.40 12.74
CA ARG A 84 -3.73 0.78 12.32
C ARG A 84 -4.40 0.58 10.97
N PHE A 85 -3.72 -0.10 10.05
CA PHE A 85 -4.31 -0.46 8.76
C PHE A 85 -5.61 -1.23 8.95
N ASP A 86 -5.59 -2.23 9.84
CA ASP A 86 -6.78 -3.05 10.08
C ASP A 86 -7.93 -2.25 10.69
N GLU A 87 -7.64 -1.18 11.42
CA GLU A 87 -8.66 -0.30 11.98
C GLU A 87 -9.34 0.57 10.92
N LEU A 88 -8.63 0.89 9.83
CA LEU A 88 -9.12 1.82 8.82
C LEU A 88 -9.71 1.13 7.59
N VAL A 89 -9.28 -0.07 7.30
CA VAL A 89 -9.60 -0.76 6.05
C VAL A 89 -10.70 -1.80 6.28
N GLU A 90 -11.67 -1.83 5.36
CA GLU A 90 -12.75 -2.80 5.42
C GLU A 90 -12.21 -4.22 5.29
N PRO A 91 -12.51 -5.12 6.25
CA PRO A 91 -12.01 -6.49 6.17
C PRO A 91 -12.48 -7.20 4.91
N GLY A 92 -11.57 -7.93 4.27
CA GLY A 92 -11.89 -8.70 3.08
C GLY A 92 -11.95 -7.89 1.80
N SER A 93 -11.67 -6.58 1.86
CA SER A 93 -11.71 -5.74 0.66
C SER A 93 -10.38 -5.66 -0.08
N VAL A 94 -9.29 -6.11 0.53
CA VAL A 94 -7.95 -5.98 -0.07
C VAL A 94 -7.76 -6.97 -1.21
N THR A 95 -7.40 -6.46 -2.37
CA THR A 95 -6.98 -7.28 -3.51
C THR A 95 -5.58 -6.85 -3.92
N THR A 96 -4.78 -7.81 -4.36
CA THR A 96 -3.40 -7.55 -4.75
C THR A 96 -3.14 -8.09 -6.15
N LEU A 97 -2.59 -7.23 -7.00
CA LEU A 97 -2.15 -7.62 -8.33
C LEU A 97 -0.62 -7.48 -8.36
N MET A 98 0.06 -8.59 -8.59
CA MET A 98 1.52 -8.57 -8.69
C MET A 98 1.90 -8.24 -10.12
N THR A 99 2.71 -7.19 -10.28
CA THR A 99 3.08 -6.71 -11.60
C THR A 99 4.59 -6.53 -11.70
N ARG A 100 5.06 -6.51 -12.92
CA ARG A 100 6.41 -6.05 -13.25
C ARG A 100 6.31 -4.99 -14.33
N LYS A 101 7.25 -4.08 -14.31
CA LYS A 101 7.26 -3.06 -15.35
C LYS A 101 7.59 -3.70 -16.70
N SER A 102 6.85 -3.33 -17.73
CA SER A 102 7.17 -3.76 -19.08
C SER A 102 8.49 -3.09 -19.52
N PRO A 103 9.44 -3.86 -20.05
CA PRO A 103 10.70 -3.27 -20.50
C PRO A 103 10.58 -2.49 -21.78
N LEU A 104 9.53 -2.71 -22.54
CA LEU A 104 9.27 -1.96 -23.76
C LEU A 104 8.60 -0.63 -23.42
N PRO A 105 8.66 0.33 -24.22
CA PRO A 105 9.30 0.42 -25.55
C PRO A 105 10.58 1.25 -25.56
N GLN A 106 11.25 1.37 -24.46
CA GLN A 106 12.37 2.32 -24.34
C GLN A 106 13.50 2.06 -25.32
N GLU A 107 13.63 0.86 -25.82
CA GLU A 107 14.70 0.53 -26.78
C GLU A 107 14.39 0.97 -28.20
N ILE A 108 13.26 1.55 -28.41
CA ILE A 108 12.89 2.04 -29.73
C ILE A 108 13.47 3.40 -30.00
#